data_a255b3a11c431c849e2378e46f88d50c
#
_entry.id   a255b3a11c431c849e2378e46f88d50c
#
_cell.length_a   1.000
_cell.length_b   1.000
_cell.length_c   1.000
_cell.angle_alpha   90.00
_cell.angle_beta   90.00
_cell.angle_gamma   90.00
#
_symmetry.space_group_name_H-M   'P 1'
#
loop_
_entity.id
_entity.type
_entity.pdbx_description
1 polymer ?
#
loop_
_entity_poly.entity_id
_entity_poly.type
_entity_poly.pdbx_seq_one_letter_code
_entity_poly.pdbx_strand_id
1 'polypeptide(L)'
;MSHKTVIVADDTAFVRDRFATALVSAGHKAVPIKSAADLLARLRTDPDGIDLLVIDLRLPHSGGVELVRTIRKIDAGRIPILVFSGTITSADEVKHLAALGVAGYVNEYSAVQNILPSLAPHLFPDNFNRRSSPRVLLGIPISYRFGNTIAAALTLNLSKGGIAIRTMSPLPQESKVKVRFRLPGSKTEIEAESRVAWSDRRTGMGLQFEKVESAAQQSIYHFVDQHFFSNRKA
;
A
#
# COMPACT_ATOMS: atom_id res chain seq x y z
N MET A 1 24.06 -10.12 3.27
CA MET A 1 22.88 -9.24 3.15
C MET A 1 22.92 -8.26 4.31
N SER A 2 22.65 -6.97 4.09
CA SER A 2 22.59 -5.99 5.19
C SER A 2 21.40 -6.30 6.10
N HIS A 3 21.65 -6.35 7.41
CA HIS A 3 20.59 -6.44 8.40
C HIS A 3 19.73 -5.19 8.32
N LYS A 4 18.42 -5.36 8.34
CA LYS A 4 17.43 -4.27 8.33
C LYS A 4 16.64 -4.27 9.63
N THR A 5 16.33 -3.08 10.15
CA THR A 5 15.49 -2.89 11.33
C THR A 5 14.09 -2.49 10.93
N VAL A 6 13.11 -3.31 11.29
CA VAL A 6 11.70 -3.10 10.98
C VAL A 6 10.91 -2.93 12.27
N ILE A 7 10.21 -1.82 12.41
CA ILE A 7 9.22 -1.65 13.49
C ILE A 7 7.89 -2.21 13.01
N VAL A 8 7.27 -3.02 13.86
CA VAL A 8 5.91 -3.54 13.66
C VAL A 8 5.04 -3.04 14.80
N ALA A 9 4.22 -2.05 14.52
CA ALA A 9 3.36 -1.39 15.48
C ALA A 9 1.90 -1.85 15.30
N ASP A 10 1.42 -2.65 16.24
CA ASP A 10 0.08 -3.25 16.28
C ASP A 10 -0.26 -3.56 17.75
N ASP A 11 -1.50 -3.43 18.16
CA ASP A 11 -1.91 -3.73 19.56
C ASP A 11 -2.06 -5.25 19.79
N THR A 12 -2.23 -6.02 18.72
CA THR A 12 -2.40 -7.48 18.76
C THR A 12 -1.05 -8.20 18.78
N ALA A 13 -0.75 -8.88 19.86
CA ALA A 13 0.50 -9.65 20.01
C ALA A 13 0.69 -10.68 18.87
N PHE A 14 -0.38 -11.37 18.48
CA PHE A 14 -0.35 -12.36 17.41
C PHE A 14 0.17 -11.77 16.07
N VAL A 15 -0.23 -10.55 15.72
CA VAL A 15 0.25 -9.90 14.49
C VAL A 15 1.73 -9.56 14.63
N ARG A 16 2.12 -8.92 15.74
CA ARG A 16 3.53 -8.56 16.00
C ARG A 16 4.46 -9.77 15.96
N ASP A 17 4.08 -10.87 16.62
CA ASP A 17 4.89 -12.09 16.72
C ASP A 17 5.07 -12.76 15.35
N ARG A 18 4.05 -12.78 14.50
CA ARG A 18 4.13 -13.33 13.15
C ARG A 18 5.11 -12.56 12.28
N PHE A 19 5.02 -11.24 12.31
CA PHE A 19 5.95 -10.39 11.57
C PHE A 19 7.37 -10.49 12.13
N ALA A 20 7.52 -10.52 13.46
CA ALA A 20 8.81 -10.72 14.10
C ALA A 20 9.44 -12.06 13.71
N THR A 21 8.67 -13.14 13.74
CA THR A 21 9.14 -14.47 13.32
C THR A 21 9.65 -14.47 11.88
N ALA A 22 8.87 -13.89 10.95
CA ALA A 22 9.28 -13.82 9.54
C ALA A 22 10.56 -13.01 9.34
N LEU A 23 10.68 -11.85 10.00
CA LEU A 23 11.82 -10.96 9.88
C LEU A 23 13.09 -11.57 10.49
N VAL A 24 13.00 -12.12 11.69
CA VAL A 24 14.12 -12.75 12.40
C VAL A 24 14.63 -13.98 11.65
N SER A 25 13.72 -14.81 11.11
CA SER A 25 14.09 -15.97 10.29
C SER A 25 14.87 -15.59 9.03
N ALA A 26 14.72 -14.37 8.54
CA ALA A 26 15.48 -13.84 7.40
C ALA A 26 16.71 -13.02 7.81
N GLY A 27 17.05 -13.00 9.08
CA GLY A 27 18.22 -12.29 9.59
C GLY A 27 18.02 -10.78 9.74
N HIS A 28 16.77 -10.30 9.84
CA HIS A 28 16.45 -8.90 10.09
C HIS A 28 16.10 -8.67 11.55
N LYS A 29 16.23 -7.44 12.04
CA LYS A 29 15.81 -7.04 13.38
C LYS A 29 14.34 -6.60 13.34
N ALA A 30 13.49 -7.29 14.08
CA ALA A 30 12.12 -6.87 14.34
C ALA A 30 12.05 -6.12 15.67
N VAL A 31 11.32 -4.99 15.67
CA VAL A 31 11.03 -4.19 16.87
C VAL A 31 9.51 -4.15 17.05
N PRO A 32 8.93 -5.06 17.84
CA PRO A 32 7.50 -5.07 18.09
C PRO A 32 7.12 -3.92 19.04
N ILE A 33 6.11 -3.15 18.66
CA ILE A 33 5.59 -2.02 19.44
C ILE A 33 4.08 -2.16 19.56
N LYS A 34 3.53 -1.93 20.77
CA LYS A 34 2.11 -2.14 21.08
C LYS A 34 1.28 -0.84 21.14
N SER A 35 1.93 0.32 21.16
CA SER A 35 1.24 1.60 21.31
C SER A 35 1.83 2.69 20.43
N ALA A 36 1.02 3.68 20.09
CA ALA A 36 1.47 4.86 19.36
C ALA A 36 2.50 5.68 20.17
N ALA A 37 2.35 5.75 21.49
CA ALA A 37 3.27 6.48 22.36
C ALA A 37 4.68 5.87 22.31
N ASP A 38 4.79 4.55 22.43
CA ASP A 38 6.07 3.83 22.34
C ASP A 38 6.69 3.98 20.95
N LEU A 39 5.88 3.94 19.90
CA LEU A 39 6.34 4.15 18.53
C LEU A 39 6.95 5.53 18.35
N LEU A 40 6.26 6.58 18.80
CA LEU A 40 6.75 7.95 18.69
C LEU A 40 7.97 8.21 19.56
N ALA A 41 8.04 7.61 20.76
CA ALA A 41 9.21 7.68 21.61
C ALA A 41 10.42 7.03 20.93
N ARG A 42 10.26 5.84 20.36
CA ARG A 42 11.33 5.13 19.65
C ARG A 42 11.85 5.92 18.44
N LEU A 43 10.95 6.54 17.66
CA LEU A 43 11.31 7.35 16.50
C LEU A 43 12.09 8.61 16.89
N ARG A 44 11.77 9.24 18.01
CA ARG A 44 12.50 10.43 18.51
C ARG A 44 13.89 10.09 19.01
N THR A 45 14.07 8.89 19.57
CA THR A 45 15.36 8.46 20.15
C THR A 45 16.38 8.09 19.09
N ASP A 46 15.96 7.37 18.04
CA ASP A 46 16.87 6.84 17.02
C ASP A 46 16.11 6.63 15.69
N PRO A 47 15.84 7.71 14.94
CA PRO A 47 15.13 7.61 13.67
C PRO A 47 15.99 6.99 12.57
N ASP A 48 17.31 7.14 12.65
CA ASP A 48 18.24 6.67 11.60
C ASP A 48 18.51 5.16 11.66
N GLY A 49 18.22 4.53 12.80
CA GLY A 49 18.34 3.09 12.98
C GLY A 49 17.13 2.28 12.51
N ILE A 50 16.20 2.88 11.76
CA ILE A 50 14.95 2.25 11.32
C ILE A 50 14.87 2.27 9.81
N ASP A 51 14.71 1.08 9.20
CA ASP A 51 14.63 0.92 7.75
C ASP A 51 13.19 0.86 7.21
N LEU A 52 12.22 0.46 8.04
CA LEU A 52 10.82 0.31 7.63
C LEU A 52 9.89 0.37 8.84
N LEU A 53 8.74 1.01 8.67
CA LEU A 53 7.62 0.96 9.60
C LEU A 53 6.46 0.17 8.99
N VAL A 54 5.89 -0.75 9.77
CA VAL A 54 4.62 -1.42 9.48
C VAL A 54 3.66 -1.08 10.60
N ILE A 55 2.54 -0.39 10.32
CA ILE A 55 1.70 0.23 11.34
C ILE A 55 0.22 -0.14 11.20
N ASP A 56 -0.42 -0.46 12.31
CA ASP A 56 -1.87 -0.44 12.45
C ASP A 56 -2.35 1.00 12.69
N LEU A 57 -3.25 1.47 11.84
CA LEU A 57 -3.88 2.80 12.00
C LEU A 57 -4.83 2.86 13.20
N ARG A 58 -5.25 1.72 13.73
CA ARG A 58 -6.16 1.59 14.88
C ARG A 58 -5.44 1.39 16.22
N LEU A 59 -4.14 1.69 16.27
CA LEU A 59 -3.42 1.67 17.54
C LEU A 59 -4.17 2.50 18.59
N PRO A 60 -4.36 1.98 19.81
CA PRO A 60 -5.07 2.69 20.87
C PRO A 60 -4.53 4.10 21.09
N HIS A 61 -5.46 5.04 21.32
CA HIS A 61 -5.16 6.46 21.55
C HIS A 61 -4.42 7.16 20.39
N SER A 62 -4.52 6.62 19.18
CA SER A 62 -3.97 7.27 17.99
C SER A 62 -5.08 7.54 16.96
N GLY A 63 -5.00 8.66 16.30
CA GLY A 63 -5.95 9.05 15.26
C GLY A 63 -5.47 8.60 13.88
N GLY A 64 -5.26 7.29 13.63
CA GLY A 64 -4.96 6.75 12.30
C GLY A 64 -4.03 7.60 11.41
N VAL A 65 -4.62 8.41 10.53
CA VAL A 65 -3.91 9.33 9.65
C VAL A 65 -3.06 10.35 10.43
N GLU A 66 -3.54 10.81 11.59
CA GLU A 66 -2.81 11.78 12.41
C GLU A 66 -1.54 11.18 13.03
N LEU A 67 -1.54 9.89 13.33
CA LEU A 67 -0.33 9.18 13.74
C LEU A 67 0.73 9.23 12.63
N VAL A 68 0.34 8.92 11.39
CA VAL A 68 1.25 8.99 10.23
C VAL A 68 1.76 10.42 10.01
N ARG A 69 0.90 11.42 10.14
CA ARG A 69 1.29 12.85 10.07
C ARG A 69 2.33 13.21 11.14
N THR A 70 2.14 12.73 12.36
CA THR A 70 3.08 12.95 13.46
C THR A 70 4.42 12.26 13.22
N ILE A 71 4.41 11.04 12.69
CA ILE A 71 5.62 10.33 12.28
C ILE A 71 6.37 11.14 11.21
N ARG A 72 5.68 11.65 10.20
CA ARG A 72 6.29 12.44 9.12
C ARG A 72 6.96 13.74 9.59
N LYS A 73 6.46 14.34 10.67
CA LYS A 73 7.12 15.49 11.32
C LYS A 73 8.44 15.11 12.00
N ILE A 74 8.57 13.86 12.45
CA ILE A 74 9.77 13.36 13.14
C ILE A 74 10.81 12.87 12.14
N ASP A 75 10.39 12.07 11.14
CA ASP A 75 11.30 11.38 10.20
C ASP A 75 11.59 12.19 8.92
N ALA A 76 10.94 13.33 8.73
CA ALA A 76 11.03 14.14 7.52
C ALA A 76 10.79 13.34 6.21
N GLY A 77 9.93 12.33 6.27
CA GLY A 77 9.57 11.51 5.11
C GLY A 77 10.60 10.44 4.69
N ARG A 78 11.64 10.21 5.50
CA ARG A 78 12.76 9.31 5.14
C ARG A 78 12.40 7.84 5.25
N ILE A 79 11.63 7.44 6.26
CA ILE A 79 11.35 6.03 6.55
C ILE A 79 10.14 5.57 5.73
N PRO A 80 10.25 4.51 4.91
CA PRO A 80 9.07 3.92 4.26
C PRO A 80 8.07 3.45 5.31
N ILE A 81 6.80 3.78 5.10
CA ILE A 81 5.69 3.35 5.96
C ILE A 81 4.78 2.43 5.16
N LEU A 82 4.51 1.25 5.70
CA LEU A 82 3.44 0.37 5.27
C LEU A 82 2.33 0.39 6.31
N VAL A 83 1.09 0.36 5.83
CA VAL A 83 -0.08 0.34 6.70
C VAL A 83 -0.81 -0.99 6.54
N PHE A 84 -1.34 -1.53 7.63
CA PHE A 84 -2.18 -2.72 7.55
C PHE A 84 -3.48 -2.42 6.81
N SER A 85 -3.76 -3.21 5.76
CA SER A 85 -4.87 -2.96 4.84
C SER A 85 -6.25 -3.11 5.49
N GLY A 86 -6.39 -3.98 6.47
CA GLY A 86 -7.64 -4.20 7.20
C GLY A 86 -8.07 -3.02 8.08
N THR A 87 -7.16 -2.07 8.32
CA THR A 87 -7.41 -0.91 9.18
C THR A 87 -7.95 0.31 8.42
N ILE A 88 -7.93 0.28 7.10
CA ILE A 88 -8.40 1.38 6.25
C ILE A 88 -9.92 1.31 6.13
N THR A 89 -10.60 2.42 6.43
CA THR A 89 -12.06 2.47 6.50
C THR A 89 -12.70 3.29 5.38
N SER A 90 -11.98 4.22 4.76
CA SER A 90 -12.55 5.13 3.76
C SER A 90 -11.58 5.51 2.64
N ALA A 91 -12.14 6.00 1.53
CA ALA A 91 -11.38 6.55 0.41
C ALA A 91 -10.60 7.82 0.78
N ASP A 92 -11.17 8.64 1.66
CA ASP A 92 -10.50 9.87 2.09
C ASP A 92 -9.30 9.57 2.98
N GLU A 93 -9.38 8.51 3.79
CA GLU A 93 -8.23 8.01 4.54
C GLU A 93 -7.09 7.59 3.61
N VAL A 94 -7.40 6.85 2.52
CA VAL A 94 -6.40 6.46 1.51
C VAL A 94 -5.76 7.69 0.85
N LYS A 95 -6.54 8.72 0.51
CA LYS A 95 -6.01 9.97 -0.06
C LYS A 95 -5.06 10.68 0.90
N HIS A 96 -5.43 10.78 2.17
CA HIS A 96 -4.59 11.41 3.19
C HIS A 96 -3.29 10.62 3.42
N LEU A 97 -3.36 9.30 3.48
CA LEU A 97 -2.17 8.44 3.61
C LEU A 97 -1.25 8.56 2.39
N ALA A 98 -1.83 8.65 1.19
CA ALA A 98 -1.07 8.88 -0.04
C ALA A 98 -0.35 10.24 -0.02
N ALA A 99 -1.05 11.31 0.40
CA ALA A 99 -0.46 12.64 0.54
C ALA A 99 0.66 12.69 1.59
N LEU A 100 0.61 11.83 2.60
CA LEU A 100 1.65 11.68 3.61
C LEU A 100 2.80 10.73 3.18
N GLY A 101 2.80 10.25 1.94
CA GLY A 101 3.88 9.43 1.40
C GLY A 101 3.94 8.03 2.00
N VAL A 102 2.80 7.42 2.37
CA VAL A 102 2.75 6.01 2.75
C VAL A 102 3.16 5.16 1.55
N ALA A 103 4.10 4.23 1.75
CA ALA A 103 4.73 3.47 0.67
C ALA A 103 3.85 2.31 0.15
N GLY A 104 2.89 1.85 0.95
CA GLY A 104 1.99 0.77 0.55
C GLY A 104 1.17 0.19 1.69
N TYR A 105 0.53 -0.93 1.37
CA TYR A 105 -0.34 -1.66 2.28
C TYR A 105 0.13 -3.11 2.40
N VAL A 106 -0.05 -3.69 3.59
CA VAL A 106 0.26 -5.10 3.87
C VAL A 106 -0.93 -5.73 4.61
N ASN A 107 -1.17 -7.00 4.35
CA ASN A 107 -2.22 -7.73 5.07
C ASN A 107 -1.67 -8.26 6.40
N GLU A 108 -2.24 -7.81 7.51
CA GLU A 108 -1.88 -8.21 8.89
C GLU A 108 -2.05 -9.71 9.13
N TYR A 109 -2.92 -10.37 8.36
CA TYR A 109 -3.16 -11.81 8.45
C TYR A 109 -2.44 -12.64 7.39
N SER A 110 -1.49 -12.07 6.67
CA SER A 110 -0.66 -12.81 5.72
C SER A 110 -0.03 -14.04 6.38
N ALA A 111 0.05 -15.15 5.68
CA ALA A 111 0.83 -16.29 6.16
C ALA A 111 2.30 -15.88 6.33
N VAL A 112 2.99 -16.47 7.33
CA VAL A 112 4.37 -16.07 7.68
C VAL A 112 5.31 -16.08 6.47
N GLN A 113 5.17 -17.08 5.59
CA GLN A 113 5.96 -17.19 4.36
C GLN A 113 5.71 -16.06 3.34
N ASN A 114 4.58 -15.35 3.44
CA ASN A 114 4.23 -14.25 2.53
C ASN A 114 4.58 -12.86 3.07
N ILE A 115 4.97 -12.76 4.34
CA ILE A 115 5.32 -11.49 4.99
C ILE A 115 6.57 -10.90 4.33
N LEU A 116 7.68 -11.64 4.30
CA LEU A 116 8.92 -11.15 3.70
C LEU A 116 8.78 -10.75 2.23
N PRO A 117 8.15 -11.56 1.36
CA PRO A 117 7.89 -11.14 -0.01
C PRO A 117 7.11 -9.82 -0.13
N SER A 118 6.23 -9.52 0.83
CA SER A 118 5.49 -8.26 0.84
C SER A 118 6.32 -7.06 1.30
N LEU A 119 7.27 -7.27 2.22
CA LEU A 119 8.14 -6.23 2.77
C LEU A 119 9.40 -5.99 1.93
N ALA A 120 9.91 -7.02 1.26
CA ALA A 120 11.18 -7.01 0.54
C ALA A 120 11.34 -5.85 -0.48
N PRO A 121 10.30 -5.45 -1.25
CA PRO A 121 10.41 -4.30 -2.15
C PRO A 121 10.71 -2.97 -1.46
N HIS A 122 10.39 -2.86 -0.18
CA HIS A 122 10.62 -1.66 0.64
C HIS A 122 11.92 -1.74 1.44
N LEU A 123 12.35 -2.95 1.79
CA LEU A 123 13.61 -3.20 2.49
C LEU A 123 14.82 -3.16 1.54
N PHE A 124 14.63 -3.59 0.31
CA PHE A 124 15.69 -3.71 -0.71
C PHE A 124 15.20 -3.14 -2.05
N PRO A 125 14.91 -1.83 -2.13
CA PRO A 125 14.34 -1.22 -3.33
C PRO A 125 15.18 -1.46 -4.59
N ASP A 126 16.51 -1.44 -4.46
CA ASP A 126 17.43 -1.62 -5.59
C ASP A 126 17.44 -3.05 -6.14
N ASN A 127 17.23 -4.05 -5.27
CA ASN A 127 17.25 -5.46 -5.65
C ASN A 127 15.89 -6.00 -6.10
N PHE A 128 14.80 -5.37 -5.64
CA PHE A 128 13.43 -5.85 -5.85
C PHE A 128 12.60 -5.00 -6.78
N ASN A 129 13.20 -3.97 -7.38
CA ASN A 129 12.47 -3.13 -8.34
C ASN A 129 12.22 -3.86 -9.69
N ARG A 130 11.67 -5.09 -9.61
CA ARG A 130 11.19 -5.86 -10.78
C ARG A 130 9.93 -5.26 -11.40
N ARG A 131 9.40 -4.20 -10.81
CA ARG A 131 8.21 -3.51 -11.30
C ARG A 131 8.63 -2.53 -12.38
N SER A 132 8.06 -2.68 -13.56
CA SER A 132 8.31 -1.79 -14.70
C SER A 132 7.82 -0.35 -14.48
N SER A 133 7.05 -0.09 -13.43
CA SER A 133 6.58 1.25 -13.11
C SER A 133 6.29 1.45 -11.62
N PRO A 134 6.43 2.69 -11.11
CA PRO A 134 6.03 3.06 -9.76
C PRO A 134 4.53 2.90 -9.56
N ARG A 135 4.10 2.85 -8.30
CA ARG A 135 2.69 2.85 -7.91
C ARG A 135 2.36 4.11 -7.12
N VAL A 136 1.29 4.77 -7.52
CA VAL A 136 0.73 5.93 -6.83
C VAL A 136 -0.44 5.46 -5.98
N LEU A 137 -0.44 5.80 -4.70
CA LEU A 137 -1.59 5.55 -3.83
C LEU A 137 -2.77 6.40 -4.29
N LEU A 138 -3.94 5.80 -4.33
CA LEU A 138 -5.10 6.42 -4.94
C LEU A 138 -6.37 5.92 -4.25
N GLY A 139 -7.23 6.83 -3.83
CA GLY A 139 -8.49 6.51 -3.16
C GLY A 139 -9.69 7.03 -3.96
N ILE A 140 -9.81 6.66 -5.23
CA ILE A 140 -10.93 7.09 -6.07
C ILE A 140 -11.94 5.96 -6.28
N PRO A 141 -13.22 6.30 -6.50
CA PRO A 141 -14.23 5.33 -6.90
C PRO A 141 -13.89 4.71 -8.26
N ILE A 142 -14.12 3.41 -8.37
CA ILE A 142 -13.97 2.63 -9.59
C ILE A 142 -15.17 1.69 -9.74
N SER A 143 -15.65 1.49 -10.94
CA SER A 143 -16.56 0.40 -11.26
C SER A 143 -15.85 -0.68 -12.05
N TYR A 144 -16.21 -1.94 -11.82
CA TYR A 144 -15.72 -3.04 -12.61
C TYR A 144 -16.87 -3.95 -13.04
N ARG A 145 -16.77 -4.46 -14.26
CA ARG A 145 -17.74 -5.41 -14.85
C ARG A 145 -17.09 -6.77 -14.99
N PHE A 146 -17.81 -7.79 -14.53
CA PHE A 146 -17.48 -9.19 -14.71
C PHE A 146 -18.74 -9.93 -15.19
N GLY A 147 -18.73 -10.45 -16.41
CA GLY A 147 -19.95 -10.95 -17.05
C GLY A 147 -21.04 -9.87 -17.11
N ASN A 148 -22.21 -10.17 -16.59
CA ASN A 148 -23.35 -9.25 -16.53
C ASN A 148 -23.38 -8.42 -15.20
N THR A 149 -22.46 -8.64 -14.29
CA THR A 149 -22.43 -7.94 -13.01
C THR A 149 -21.53 -6.70 -13.09
N ILE A 150 -22.03 -5.59 -12.56
CA ILE A 150 -21.25 -4.36 -12.35
C ILE A 150 -21.17 -4.14 -10.83
N ALA A 151 -19.96 -3.95 -10.32
CA ALA A 151 -19.71 -3.65 -8.94
C ALA A 151 -18.87 -2.38 -8.78
N ALA A 152 -19.07 -1.69 -7.66
CA ALA A 152 -18.26 -0.54 -7.27
C ALA A 152 -17.16 -0.97 -6.29
N ALA A 153 -16.02 -0.29 -6.34
CA ALA A 153 -14.91 -0.47 -5.43
C ALA A 153 -14.15 0.84 -5.23
N LEU A 154 -13.14 0.80 -4.37
CA LEU A 154 -12.18 1.90 -4.19
C LEU A 154 -10.80 1.47 -4.68
N THR A 155 -10.10 2.37 -5.33
CA THR A 155 -8.71 2.13 -5.71
C THR A 155 -7.80 2.20 -4.49
N LEU A 156 -6.82 1.30 -4.40
CA LEU A 156 -5.74 1.36 -3.42
C LEU A 156 -4.49 2.01 -4.01
N ASN A 157 -4.11 1.60 -5.21
CA ASN A 157 -3.01 2.20 -5.94
C ASN A 157 -3.16 2.01 -7.44
N LEU A 158 -2.44 2.85 -8.20
CA LEU A 158 -2.38 2.83 -9.66
C LEU A 158 -0.93 2.80 -10.11
N SER A 159 -0.65 2.01 -11.14
CA SER A 159 0.63 1.97 -11.86
C SER A 159 0.38 2.09 -13.36
N LYS A 160 1.45 2.21 -14.16
CA LYS A 160 1.33 2.26 -15.63
C LYS A 160 0.67 1.01 -16.23
N GLY A 161 0.82 -0.15 -15.58
CA GLY A 161 0.31 -1.43 -16.09
C GLY A 161 -0.85 -2.04 -15.31
N GLY A 162 -1.42 -1.34 -14.30
CA GLY A 162 -2.51 -1.93 -13.54
C GLY A 162 -2.96 -1.11 -12.35
N ILE A 163 -4.01 -1.58 -11.70
CA ILE A 163 -4.67 -0.92 -10.58
C ILE A 163 -5.02 -1.94 -9.50
N ALA A 164 -4.80 -1.59 -8.24
CA ALA A 164 -5.30 -2.37 -7.12
C ALA A 164 -6.57 -1.74 -6.56
N ILE A 165 -7.56 -2.56 -6.25
CA ILE A 165 -8.86 -2.12 -5.75
C ILE A 165 -9.24 -2.86 -4.47
N ARG A 166 -9.90 -2.13 -3.56
CA ARG A 166 -10.51 -2.68 -2.36
C ARG A 166 -11.94 -3.12 -2.70
N THR A 167 -12.22 -4.40 -2.51
CA THR A 167 -13.56 -4.97 -2.67
C THR A 167 -13.77 -6.09 -1.66
N MET A 168 -15.01 -6.22 -1.18
CA MET A 168 -15.40 -7.30 -0.26
C MET A 168 -15.61 -8.64 -0.97
N SER A 169 -15.73 -8.62 -2.30
CA SER A 169 -15.95 -9.82 -3.13
C SER A 169 -14.93 -9.84 -4.27
N PRO A 170 -13.65 -10.12 -3.96
CA PRO A 170 -12.62 -10.20 -5.00
C PRO A 170 -12.85 -11.42 -5.88
N LEU A 171 -12.65 -11.25 -7.16
CA LEU A 171 -12.79 -12.31 -8.16
C LEU A 171 -11.56 -13.24 -8.14
N PRO A 172 -11.69 -14.48 -8.60
CA PRO A 172 -10.56 -15.39 -8.78
C PRO A 172 -9.49 -14.80 -9.70
N GLN A 173 -8.23 -15.22 -9.49
CA GLN A 173 -7.15 -14.89 -10.41
C GLN A 173 -7.49 -15.31 -11.82
N GLU A 174 -6.91 -14.63 -12.81
CA GLU A 174 -7.14 -14.81 -14.25
C GLU A 174 -8.54 -14.38 -14.74
N SER A 175 -9.47 -14.00 -13.85
CA SER A 175 -10.77 -13.47 -14.27
C SER A 175 -10.58 -12.21 -15.12
N LYS A 176 -11.26 -12.16 -16.27
CA LYS A 176 -11.29 -10.97 -17.12
C LYS A 176 -12.34 -10.00 -16.63
N VAL A 177 -11.95 -8.75 -16.48
CA VAL A 177 -12.82 -7.68 -15.99
C VAL A 177 -12.63 -6.43 -16.84
N LYS A 178 -13.68 -5.65 -16.99
CA LYS A 178 -13.62 -4.32 -17.60
C LYS A 178 -13.77 -3.31 -16.49
N VAL A 179 -12.82 -2.40 -16.33
CA VAL A 179 -12.83 -1.37 -15.30
C VAL A 179 -13.08 0.01 -15.86
N ARG A 180 -13.74 0.86 -15.07
CA ARG A 180 -13.98 2.27 -15.39
C ARG A 180 -13.67 3.13 -14.18
N PHE A 181 -12.87 4.16 -14.39
CA PHE A 181 -12.50 5.11 -13.35
C PHE A 181 -12.13 6.47 -13.95
N ARG A 182 -12.03 7.48 -13.10
CA ARG A 182 -11.61 8.82 -13.49
C ARG A 182 -10.45 9.27 -12.63
N LEU A 183 -9.36 9.72 -13.25
CA LEU A 183 -8.21 10.25 -12.53
C LEU A 183 -8.56 11.58 -11.83
N PRO A 184 -7.95 11.88 -10.67
CA PRO A 184 -8.09 13.18 -10.04
C PRO A 184 -7.73 14.31 -10.98
N GLY A 185 -8.57 15.35 -11.02
CA GLY A 185 -8.37 16.50 -11.91
C GLY A 185 -8.75 16.26 -13.39
N SER A 186 -9.08 15.04 -13.80
CA SER A 186 -9.52 14.72 -15.16
C SER A 186 -11.05 14.72 -15.27
N LYS A 187 -11.57 15.21 -16.40
CA LYS A 187 -12.99 15.07 -16.76
C LYS A 187 -13.25 13.78 -17.57
N THR A 188 -12.21 13.16 -18.09
CA THR A 188 -12.30 11.99 -18.96
C THR A 188 -12.37 10.70 -18.14
N GLU A 189 -13.32 9.85 -18.45
CA GLU A 189 -13.41 8.49 -17.90
C GLU A 189 -12.46 7.57 -18.64
N ILE A 190 -11.74 6.75 -17.90
CA ILE A 190 -10.84 5.72 -18.42
C ILE A 190 -11.55 4.38 -18.36
N GLU A 191 -11.57 3.68 -19.47
CA GLU A 191 -12.01 2.29 -19.55
C GLU A 191 -10.81 1.40 -19.89
N ALA A 192 -10.67 0.28 -19.18
CA ALA A 192 -9.61 -0.69 -19.43
C ALA A 192 -10.13 -2.13 -19.33
N GLU A 193 -9.77 -2.95 -20.32
CA GLU A 193 -9.88 -4.40 -20.19
C GLU A 193 -8.71 -4.90 -19.35
N SER A 194 -9.00 -5.72 -18.37
CA SER A 194 -8.03 -6.11 -17.33
C SER A 194 -8.22 -7.55 -16.93
N ARG A 195 -7.17 -8.12 -16.34
CA ARG A 195 -7.15 -9.45 -15.78
C ARG A 195 -6.82 -9.38 -14.30
N VAL A 196 -7.46 -10.19 -13.48
CA VAL A 196 -7.14 -10.30 -12.06
C VAL A 196 -5.77 -10.97 -11.90
N ALA A 197 -4.77 -10.18 -11.49
CA ALA A 197 -3.41 -10.66 -11.30
C ALA A 197 -3.20 -11.29 -9.91
N TRP A 198 -3.90 -10.79 -8.90
CA TRP A 198 -3.95 -11.36 -7.55
C TRP A 198 -5.29 -11.06 -6.90
N SER A 199 -5.68 -11.90 -5.95
CA SER A 199 -6.95 -11.81 -5.23
C SER A 199 -6.74 -12.17 -3.76
N ASP A 200 -7.29 -11.35 -2.87
CA ASP A 200 -7.25 -11.54 -1.42
C ASP A 200 -8.55 -11.03 -0.80
N ARG A 201 -9.22 -11.86 0.01
CA ARG A 201 -10.55 -11.55 0.57
C ARG A 201 -10.56 -10.35 1.52
N ARG A 202 -9.42 -9.97 2.09
CA ARG A 202 -9.32 -8.89 3.08
C ARG A 202 -8.79 -7.60 2.45
N THR A 203 -7.92 -7.70 1.47
CA THR A 203 -7.32 -6.56 0.78
C THR A 203 -8.13 -6.14 -0.44
N GLY A 204 -8.66 -7.11 -1.19
CA GLY A 204 -9.32 -6.89 -2.48
C GLY A 204 -8.60 -7.62 -3.61
N MET A 205 -8.42 -6.96 -4.75
CA MET A 205 -7.75 -7.58 -5.91
C MET A 205 -6.90 -6.59 -6.69
N GLY A 206 -5.84 -7.10 -7.32
CA GLY A 206 -5.01 -6.36 -8.26
C GLY A 206 -5.35 -6.73 -9.68
N LEU A 207 -5.54 -5.73 -10.51
CA LEU A 207 -5.93 -5.83 -11.90
C LEU A 207 -4.77 -5.39 -12.79
N GLN A 208 -4.36 -6.24 -13.70
CA GLN A 208 -3.39 -5.93 -14.75
C GLN A 208 -4.16 -5.46 -15.99
N PHE A 209 -3.79 -4.31 -16.51
CA PHE A 209 -4.36 -3.82 -17.77
C PHE A 209 -3.87 -4.67 -18.95
N GLU A 210 -4.80 -5.16 -19.76
CA GLU A 210 -4.52 -5.91 -20.99
C GLU A 210 -4.75 -5.02 -22.22
N LYS A 211 -5.81 -4.19 -22.19
CA LYS A 211 -6.13 -3.26 -23.26
C LYS A 211 -6.68 -1.96 -22.71
N VAL A 212 -6.02 -0.87 -23.05
CA VAL A 212 -6.40 0.50 -22.73
C VAL A 212 -6.28 1.33 -24.00
N GLU A 213 -7.19 2.24 -24.22
CA GLU A 213 -7.07 3.19 -25.34
C GLU A 213 -5.80 4.04 -25.18
N SER A 214 -5.12 4.34 -26.28
CA SER A 214 -3.83 5.03 -26.28
C SER A 214 -3.86 6.37 -25.54
N ALA A 215 -4.89 7.18 -25.71
CA ALA A 215 -5.04 8.46 -25.02
C ALA A 215 -5.23 8.28 -23.49
N ALA A 216 -6.01 7.27 -23.10
CA ALA A 216 -6.22 6.91 -21.71
C ALA A 216 -4.92 6.36 -21.07
N GLN A 217 -4.17 5.54 -21.80
CA GLN A 217 -2.89 5.01 -21.37
C GLN A 217 -1.86 6.13 -21.14
N GLN A 218 -1.80 7.12 -22.02
CA GLN A 218 -0.94 8.30 -21.84
C GLN A 218 -1.34 9.12 -20.61
N SER A 219 -2.64 9.28 -20.37
CA SER A 219 -3.16 9.97 -19.19
C SER A 219 -2.76 9.25 -17.90
N ILE A 220 -2.82 7.90 -17.88
CA ILE A 220 -2.33 7.09 -16.75
C ILE A 220 -0.82 7.29 -16.56
N TYR A 221 -0.03 7.25 -17.62
CA TYR A 221 1.43 7.43 -17.55
C TYR A 221 1.79 8.79 -16.98
N HIS A 222 1.20 9.85 -17.52
CA HIS A 222 1.43 11.21 -17.05
C HIS A 222 1.05 11.38 -15.58
N PHE A 223 -0.11 10.87 -15.18
CA PHE A 223 -0.55 10.91 -13.78
C PHE A 223 0.40 10.17 -12.85
N VAL A 224 0.82 8.96 -13.20
CA VAL A 224 1.75 8.16 -12.38
C VAL A 224 3.10 8.85 -12.27
N ASP A 225 3.64 9.37 -13.36
CA ASP A 225 4.94 10.05 -13.36
C ASP A 225 4.91 11.34 -12.53
N GLN A 226 3.89 12.20 -12.71
CA GLN A 226 3.75 13.42 -11.93
C GLN A 226 3.68 13.16 -10.42
N HIS A 227 2.85 12.22 -9.99
CA HIS A 227 2.64 11.96 -8.56
C HIS A 227 3.78 11.16 -7.92
N PHE A 228 4.52 10.38 -8.69
CA PHE A 228 5.70 9.69 -8.18
C PHE A 228 6.87 10.64 -7.93
N PHE A 229 7.10 11.61 -8.83
CA PHE A 229 8.18 12.58 -8.66
C PHE A 229 7.85 13.66 -7.63
N SER A 230 6.58 14.01 -7.44
CA SER A 230 6.13 14.96 -6.40
C SER A 230 6.41 14.41 -5.00
N ASN A 231 6.21 13.11 -4.78
CA ASN A 231 6.43 12.47 -3.49
C ASN A 231 7.93 12.22 -3.16
N ARG A 232 8.85 12.44 -4.10
CA ARG A 232 10.31 12.36 -3.88
C ARG A 232 10.97 13.72 -3.57
N LYS A 233 10.25 14.83 -3.77
CA LYS A 233 10.77 16.20 -3.56
C LYS A 233 10.23 16.86 -2.29
N ALA A 234 9.42 16.16 -1.49
CA ALA A 234 8.90 16.66 -0.21
C ALA A 234 9.68 16.06 0.96
#